data_8e4635b92f67e0c59dd825f8e72c5f72
#
_entry.id   8e4635b92f67e0c59dd825f8e72c5f72
#
_cell.length_a   1.000
_cell.length_b   1.000
_cell.length_c   1.000
_cell.angle_alpha   90.00
_cell.angle_beta   90.00
_cell.angle_gamma   90.00
#
_symmetry.space_group_name_H-M   'P 1'
#
loop_
_entity.id
_entity.type
_entity.pdbx_description
1 polymer ?
#
loop_
_entity_poly.entity_id
_entity_poly.type
_entity_poly.pdbx_seq_one_letter_code
_entity_poly.pdbx_strand_id
1 'polypeptide(L)'
;MSLESYKEKRNFEKTPEPETGKDGKSTGNDDLVKAKSLDSDSRETKKGKLEFVIHKHFASHLHFDLRLELDGVLKSWAIPKGPTINPKDKRLAVMVEDHPLDYKEFEGKIPEGNYGAGQVYIWDRGTYHAFGTEDKEKSSDMLRDEIEKGHLTFIMEGNLMKGEFALVRLKKASPKDWLFIKKNDEFASDIDISEIKAPAEDKKKMI
;
A
#
# COMPACT_ATOMS: atom_id res chain seq x y z
N MET A 1 -13.09 -6.93 -5.39
CA MET A 1 -11.89 -7.05 -6.23
C MET A 1 -11.22 -8.33 -5.83
N SER A 2 -10.50 -9.02 -6.72
CA SER A 2 -9.92 -10.33 -6.38
C SER A 2 -8.49 -10.45 -6.89
N LEU A 3 -7.75 -11.43 -6.37
CA LEU A 3 -6.42 -11.81 -6.86
C LEU A 3 -6.46 -12.39 -8.29
N GLU A 4 -7.59 -12.97 -8.72
CA GLU A 4 -7.76 -13.42 -10.11
C GLU A 4 -7.60 -12.26 -11.07
N SER A 5 -8.24 -11.12 -10.80
CA SER A 5 -8.09 -9.91 -11.63
C SER A 5 -6.65 -9.39 -11.66
N TYR A 6 -5.87 -9.62 -10.62
CA TYR A 6 -4.44 -9.31 -10.62
C TYR A 6 -3.67 -10.20 -11.59
N LYS A 7 -3.94 -11.52 -11.57
CA LYS A 7 -3.29 -12.50 -12.46
C LYS A 7 -3.64 -12.27 -13.93
N GLU A 8 -4.92 -12.04 -14.23
CA GLU A 8 -5.41 -11.85 -15.60
C GLU A 8 -4.77 -10.64 -16.33
N LYS A 9 -4.39 -9.63 -15.58
CA LYS A 9 -3.80 -8.40 -16.13
C LYS A 9 -2.28 -8.47 -16.34
N ARG A 10 -1.61 -9.53 -15.88
CA ARG A 10 -0.14 -9.61 -15.84
C ARG A 10 0.41 -10.79 -16.61
N ASN A 11 1.55 -10.58 -17.22
CA ASN A 11 2.37 -11.65 -17.80
C ASN A 11 3.65 -11.77 -16.97
N PHE A 12 3.66 -12.70 -16.02
CA PHE A 12 4.76 -12.88 -15.05
C PHE A 12 6.08 -13.34 -15.69
N GLU A 13 6.09 -13.78 -16.96
CA GLU A 13 7.33 -13.99 -17.71
C GLU A 13 7.99 -12.69 -18.14
N LYS A 14 7.23 -11.57 -18.15
CA LYS A 14 7.66 -10.26 -18.65
C LYS A 14 7.68 -9.15 -17.61
N THR A 15 7.21 -9.41 -16.40
CA THR A 15 7.20 -8.44 -15.30
C THR A 15 7.91 -9.00 -14.07
N PRO A 16 8.69 -8.18 -13.33
CA PRO A 16 9.28 -8.58 -12.05
C PRO A 16 8.29 -8.56 -10.88
N GLU A 17 7.03 -8.24 -11.13
CA GLU A 17 6.01 -8.21 -10.08
C GLU A 17 5.80 -9.61 -9.48
N PRO A 18 5.54 -9.71 -8.15
CA PRO A 18 5.33 -10.99 -7.49
C PRO A 18 4.16 -11.78 -8.08
N GLU A 19 4.40 -13.03 -8.42
CA GLU A 19 3.34 -13.98 -8.76
C GLU A 19 2.74 -14.52 -7.46
N THR A 20 1.42 -14.75 -7.45
CA THR A 20 0.78 -15.44 -6.32
C THR A 20 1.24 -16.89 -6.28
N GLY A 21 2.16 -17.22 -5.38
CA GLY A 21 2.68 -18.57 -5.23
C GLY A 21 1.62 -19.59 -4.83
N LYS A 22 1.83 -20.82 -5.26
CA LYS A 22 0.99 -21.97 -4.89
C LYS A 22 1.27 -22.38 -3.45
N ASP A 23 2.02 -21.84 -2.61
CA ASP A 23 2.29 -22.24 -1.22
C ASP A 23 3.15 -21.23 -0.46
N GLY A 24 2.85 -19.93 -0.52
CA GLY A 24 3.48 -18.95 0.39
C GLY A 24 5.02 -18.91 0.38
N LYS A 25 5.68 -19.45 -0.65
CA LYS A 25 7.13 -19.37 -0.84
C LYS A 25 7.43 -18.54 -2.07
N SER A 26 8.07 -17.40 -1.83
CA SER A 26 8.68 -16.56 -2.85
C SER A 26 9.65 -17.38 -3.69
N THR A 27 9.40 -17.50 -5.02
CA THR A 27 10.42 -17.87 -5.98
C THR A 27 11.11 -16.60 -6.46
N GLY A 28 11.84 -15.96 -5.56
CA GLY A 28 12.83 -14.95 -5.95
C GLY A 28 14.10 -15.64 -6.42
N ASN A 29 14.62 -15.25 -7.56
CA ASN A 29 15.92 -15.69 -8.08
C ASN A 29 17.00 -15.58 -6.99
N ASP A 30 17.53 -16.75 -6.61
CA ASP A 30 18.67 -16.93 -5.71
C ASP A 30 19.99 -16.58 -6.42
N ASP A 31 20.23 -15.30 -6.67
CA ASP A 31 21.58 -14.83 -6.96
C ASP A 31 21.71 -13.36 -6.51
N LEU A 32 22.10 -13.17 -5.29
CA LEU A 32 22.73 -11.98 -4.70
C LEU A 32 22.19 -11.62 -3.30
N VAL A 33 22.34 -12.48 -2.30
CA VAL A 33 22.55 -11.99 -0.92
C VAL A 33 23.33 -13.01 -0.09
N LYS A 34 24.66 -12.96 -0.17
CA LYS A 34 25.55 -13.29 0.94
C LYS A 34 26.06 -11.98 1.51
N ALA A 35 25.40 -11.43 2.52
CA ALA A 35 26.05 -10.50 3.44
C ALA A 35 25.32 -10.44 4.77
N LYS A 36 25.90 -11.16 5.74
CA LYS A 36 26.01 -10.88 7.18
C LYS A 36 24.75 -10.68 8.02
N SER A 37 24.45 -11.71 8.79
CA SER A 37 23.89 -11.65 10.13
C SER A 37 24.57 -10.59 11.02
N LEU A 38 23.77 -9.71 11.63
CA LEU A 38 23.95 -9.13 12.98
C LEU A 38 22.87 -8.03 13.13
N ASP A 39 21.79 -8.38 13.78
CA ASP A 39 21.13 -7.68 14.87
C ASP A 39 19.79 -8.36 15.19
N SER A 40 19.83 -9.13 16.25
CA SER A 40 18.73 -9.96 16.72
C SER A 40 17.92 -9.29 17.84
N ASP A 41 17.63 -7.98 17.77
CA ASP A 41 16.93 -7.34 18.91
C ASP A 41 15.81 -6.34 18.54
N SER A 42 15.35 -6.30 17.30
CA SER A 42 14.22 -5.41 16.93
C SER A 42 13.03 -6.10 16.24
N ARG A 43 12.98 -7.45 16.24
CA ARG A 43 11.97 -8.23 15.51
C ARG A 43 10.78 -8.73 16.34
N GLU A 44 10.75 -8.55 17.63
CA GLU A 44 9.70 -9.15 18.49
C GLU A 44 8.40 -8.34 18.63
N THR A 45 8.35 -7.08 18.22
CA THR A 45 7.17 -6.23 18.45
C THR A 45 6.16 -6.15 17.30
N LYS A 46 6.44 -6.73 16.13
CA LYS A 46 5.53 -6.65 14.95
C LYS A 46 4.69 -7.90 14.70
N LYS A 47 4.78 -8.91 15.53
CA LYS A 47 4.03 -10.16 15.39
C LYS A 47 2.59 -9.94 15.88
N GLY A 48 1.69 -9.49 15.01
CA GLY A 48 0.28 -9.35 15.35
C GLY A 48 -0.44 -8.07 14.87
N LYS A 49 0.22 -7.17 14.13
CA LYS A 49 -0.43 -6.01 13.51
C LYS A 49 -0.63 -6.23 12.01
N LEU A 50 -1.65 -5.58 11.44
CA LEU A 50 -1.80 -5.50 9.99
C LEU A 50 -0.77 -4.52 9.43
N GLU A 51 -0.28 -4.78 8.23
CA GLU A 51 0.71 -3.94 7.57
C GLU A 51 0.10 -3.14 6.43
N PHE A 52 0.70 -2.00 6.13
CA PHE A 52 0.39 -1.21 4.94
C PHE A 52 1.66 -0.81 4.20
N VAL A 53 1.50 -0.55 2.92
CA VAL A 53 2.52 0.10 2.08
C VAL A 53 1.87 1.14 1.18
N ILE A 54 2.58 2.22 0.93
CA ILE A 54 2.24 3.20 -0.09
C ILE A 54 3.37 3.23 -1.11
N HIS A 55 3.06 2.89 -2.34
CA HIS A 55 3.99 3.00 -3.46
C HIS A 55 3.83 4.32 -4.18
N LYS A 56 4.95 4.97 -4.50
CA LYS A 56 5.02 6.10 -5.44
C LYS A 56 5.30 5.52 -6.83
N HIS A 57 4.35 5.66 -7.74
CA HIS A 57 4.37 4.99 -9.04
C HIS A 57 4.46 5.98 -10.17
N PHE A 58 5.61 5.99 -10.84
CA PHE A 58 5.90 6.77 -12.04
C PHE A 58 5.47 5.97 -13.29
N ALA A 59 4.16 5.92 -13.54
CA ALA A 59 3.55 5.35 -14.73
C ALA A 59 3.36 6.44 -15.81
N SER A 60 2.37 6.30 -16.70
CA SER A 60 1.98 7.38 -17.64
C SER A 60 1.70 8.71 -16.92
N HIS A 61 1.16 8.62 -15.72
CA HIS A 61 0.98 9.72 -14.78
C HIS A 61 1.44 9.29 -13.40
N LEU A 62 2.15 10.20 -12.70
CA LEU A 62 2.51 9.95 -11.30
C LEU A 62 1.25 9.77 -10.46
N HIS A 63 1.21 8.70 -9.70
CA HIS A 63 0.19 8.43 -8.69
C HIS A 63 0.80 7.65 -7.52
N PHE A 64 0.00 7.48 -6.48
CA PHE A 64 0.39 6.69 -5.32
C PHE A 64 -0.62 5.55 -5.13
N ASP A 65 -0.12 4.38 -4.76
CA ASP A 65 -0.94 3.22 -4.47
C ASP A 65 -0.92 2.92 -2.97
N LEU A 66 -2.04 3.14 -2.30
CA LEU A 66 -2.25 2.69 -0.92
C LEU A 66 -2.65 1.22 -0.93
N ARG A 67 -1.96 0.40 -0.16
CA ARG A 67 -2.20 -1.04 -0.02
C ARG A 67 -2.28 -1.41 1.46
N LEU A 68 -3.41 -2.02 1.85
CA LEU A 68 -3.73 -2.42 3.21
C LEU A 68 -3.83 -3.94 3.29
N GLU A 69 -3.00 -4.58 4.13
CA GLU A 69 -3.10 -6.03 4.41
C GLU A 69 -4.44 -6.34 5.05
N LEU A 70 -5.22 -7.21 4.42
CA LEU A 70 -6.46 -7.74 4.98
C LEU A 70 -6.77 -9.09 4.34
N ASP A 71 -7.14 -10.09 5.14
CA ASP A 71 -7.55 -11.42 4.68
C ASP A 71 -6.54 -12.11 3.75
N GLY A 72 -5.23 -11.94 4.04
CA GLY A 72 -4.16 -12.59 3.28
C GLY A 72 -3.85 -11.94 1.92
N VAL A 73 -4.39 -10.75 1.66
CA VAL A 73 -4.13 -9.95 0.45
C VAL A 73 -3.86 -8.49 0.80
N LEU A 74 -3.45 -7.71 -0.19
CA LEU A 74 -3.36 -6.26 -0.09
C LEU A 74 -4.56 -5.62 -0.79
N LYS A 75 -5.53 -5.10 -0.02
CA LYS A 75 -6.60 -4.22 -0.54
C LYS A 75 -5.98 -2.93 -1.03
N SER A 76 -6.28 -2.51 -2.27
CA SER A 76 -5.48 -1.50 -2.95
C SER A 76 -6.32 -0.38 -3.54
N TRP A 77 -5.81 0.86 -3.42
CA TRP A 77 -6.39 2.09 -4.00
C TRP A 77 -5.31 2.93 -4.66
N ALA A 78 -5.55 3.32 -5.91
CA ALA A 78 -4.73 4.32 -6.59
C ALA A 78 -5.18 5.73 -6.19
N ILE A 79 -4.24 6.59 -5.77
CA ILE A 79 -4.48 7.98 -5.35
C ILE A 79 -3.77 8.92 -6.33
N PRO A 80 -4.48 9.45 -7.37
CA PRO A 80 -3.85 10.19 -8.46
C PRO A 80 -3.10 11.47 -8.04
N LYS A 81 -3.58 12.14 -6.98
CA LYS A 81 -2.96 13.36 -6.45
C LYS A 81 -2.08 13.12 -5.22
N GLY A 82 -1.76 11.84 -4.93
CA GLY A 82 -1.04 11.45 -3.73
C GLY A 82 -1.83 11.56 -2.42
N PRO A 83 -1.33 10.93 -1.36
CA PRO A 83 -1.90 11.02 -0.03
C PRO A 83 -1.69 12.43 0.56
N THR A 84 -2.44 12.75 1.62
CA THR A 84 -2.36 14.03 2.34
C THR A 84 -2.48 13.81 3.83
N ILE A 85 -1.82 14.67 4.60
CA ILE A 85 -2.00 14.78 6.06
C ILE A 85 -2.80 16.03 6.45
N ASN A 86 -3.36 16.75 5.45
CA ASN A 86 -4.22 17.91 5.67
C ASN A 86 -5.69 17.46 5.78
N PRO A 87 -6.36 17.67 6.93
CA PRO A 87 -7.76 17.27 7.12
C PRO A 87 -8.76 18.01 6.21
N LYS A 88 -8.36 19.13 5.64
CA LYS A 88 -9.20 19.89 4.70
C LYS A 88 -9.25 19.25 3.31
N ASP A 89 -8.24 18.44 2.98
CA ASP A 89 -8.15 17.79 1.69
C ASP A 89 -8.96 16.47 1.67
N LYS A 90 -9.58 16.22 0.52
CA LYS A 90 -10.23 14.93 0.20
C LYS A 90 -9.60 14.41 -1.08
N ARG A 91 -8.79 13.37 -0.97
CA ARG A 91 -8.10 12.79 -2.13
C ARG A 91 -8.95 11.67 -2.74
N LEU A 92 -9.18 11.74 -4.05
CA LEU A 92 -9.76 10.60 -4.77
C LEU A 92 -8.84 9.39 -4.60
N ALA A 93 -9.44 8.27 -4.24
CA ALA A 93 -8.79 6.97 -4.14
C ALA A 93 -9.62 5.97 -4.93
N VAL A 94 -9.07 5.45 -6.02
CA VAL A 94 -9.77 4.51 -6.91
C VAL A 94 -9.39 3.10 -6.52
N MET A 95 -10.37 2.32 -6.05
CA MET A 95 -10.15 0.93 -5.66
C MET A 95 -9.77 0.10 -6.89
N VAL A 96 -8.66 -0.63 -6.80
CA VAL A 96 -8.13 -1.51 -7.84
C VAL A 96 -8.15 -2.97 -7.36
N GLU A 97 -7.65 -3.90 -8.18
CA GLU A 97 -7.56 -5.31 -7.81
C GLU A 97 -6.75 -5.54 -6.52
N ASP A 98 -7.07 -6.61 -5.81
CA ASP A 98 -6.28 -7.07 -4.68
C ASP A 98 -4.90 -7.55 -5.18
N HIS A 99 -3.86 -7.30 -4.39
CA HIS A 99 -2.48 -7.70 -4.70
C HIS A 99 -2.00 -8.78 -3.71
N PRO A 100 -1.04 -9.64 -4.11
CA PRO A 100 -0.44 -10.60 -3.19
C PRO A 100 0.33 -9.89 -2.07
N LEU A 101 0.45 -10.53 -0.90
CA LEU A 101 1.16 -9.93 0.26
C LEU A 101 2.60 -9.55 -0.06
N ASP A 102 3.31 -10.34 -0.86
CA ASP A 102 4.70 -10.10 -1.25
C ASP A 102 4.87 -8.79 -2.04
N TYR A 103 3.79 -8.27 -2.62
CA TYR A 103 3.83 -6.99 -3.33
C TYR A 103 4.16 -5.80 -2.40
N LYS A 104 4.02 -5.95 -1.09
CA LYS A 104 4.42 -4.90 -0.12
C LYS A 104 5.92 -4.59 -0.13
N GLU A 105 6.75 -5.55 -0.56
CA GLU A 105 8.21 -5.39 -0.67
C GLU A 105 8.65 -5.02 -2.10
N PHE A 106 7.73 -4.91 -3.04
CA PHE A 106 8.07 -4.68 -4.44
C PHE A 106 8.54 -3.25 -4.68
N GLU A 107 9.77 -3.13 -5.18
CA GLU A 107 10.33 -1.92 -5.79
C GLU A 107 10.98 -2.29 -7.13
N GLY A 108 10.70 -1.55 -8.18
CA GLY A 108 11.32 -1.86 -9.47
C GLY A 108 10.62 -1.22 -10.65
N LYS A 109 11.11 -1.56 -11.84
CA LYS A 109 10.54 -1.11 -13.10
C LYS A 109 9.63 -2.20 -13.66
N ILE A 110 8.35 -1.87 -13.85
CA ILE A 110 7.42 -2.68 -14.64
C ILE A 110 7.65 -2.32 -16.10
N PRO A 111 8.03 -3.28 -16.97
CA PRO A 111 8.41 -3.00 -18.36
C PRO A 111 7.26 -2.44 -19.18
N GLU A 112 7.59 -1.64 -20.20
CA GLU A 112 6.62 -1.10 -21.16
C GLU A 112 5.81 -2.22 -21.84
N GLY A 113 4.54 -1.95 -22.14
CA GLY A 113 3.61 -2.92 -22.70
C GLY A 113 2.93 -3.84 -21.68
N ASN A 114 3.33 -3.79 -20.41
CA ASN A 114 2.62 -4.47 -19.34
C ASN A 114 1.64 -3.51 -18.63
N TYR A 115 0.60 -4.08 -18.02
CA TYR A 115 -0.32 -3.32 -17.19
C TYR A 115 0.45 -2.68 -16.01
N GLY A 116 0.24 -1.38 -15.79
CA GLY A 116 0.98 -0.66 -14.75
C GLY A 116 2.43 -0.35 -15.09
N ALA A 117 2.83 -0.37 -16.38
CA ALA A 117 4.21 -0.04 -16.79
C ALA A 117 4.71 1.27 -16.16
N GLY A 118 5.94 1.24 -15.61
CA GLY A 118 6.54 2.39 -14.93
C GLY A 118 7.49 2.01 -13.82
N GLN A 119 8.00 3.01 -13.10
CA GLN A 119 8.90 2.80 -11.98
C GLN A 119 8.11 2.88 -10.66
N VAL A 120 8.26 1.88 -9.81
CA VAL A 120 7.61 1.76 -8.50
C VAL A 120 8.65 1.89 -7.39
N TYR A 121 8.37 2.72 -6.39
CA TYR A 121 9.16 2.87 -5.17
C TYR A 121 8.27 2.74 -3.95
N ILE A 122 8.77 2.13 -2.87
CA ILE A 122 8.12 2.21 -1.56
C ILE A 122 8.32 3.62 -1.03
N TRP A 123 7.21 4.37 -0.89
CA TRP A 123 7.21 5.75 -0.42
C TRP A 123 7.01 5.84 1.09
N ASP A 124 6.07 5.05 1.63
CA ASP A 124 5.86 4.89 3.06
C ASP A 124 5.37 3.48 3.37
N ARG A 125 5.62 3.01 4.57
CA ARG A 125 5.15 1.72 5.07
C ARG A 125 5.12 1.69 6.59
N GLY A 126 4.33 0.79 7.12
CA GLY A 126 4.20 0.61 8.56
C GLY A 126 3.10 -0.37 8.92
N THR A 127 2.59 -0.21 10.12
CA THR A 127 1.44 -0.98 10.62
C THR A 127 0.19 -0.12 10.65
N TYR A 128 -0.96 -0.78 10.69
CA TYR A 128 -2.24 -0.11 10.84
C TYR A 128 -3.23 -1.00 11.59
N HIS A 129 -4.30 -0.41 12.10
CA HIS A 129 -5.39 -1.11 12.75
C HIS A 129 -6.71 -0.34 12.61
N ALA A 130 -7.85 -1.03 12.78
CA ALA A 130 -9.16 -0.38 12.80
C ALA A 130 -9.24 0.63 13.95
N PHE A 131 -9.95 1.73 13.74
CA PHE A 131 -10.19 2.69 14.81
C PHE A 131 -10.94 2.03 15.98
N GLY A 132 -10.40 2.20 17.20
CA GLY A 132 -10.98 1.65 18.43
C GLY A 132 -10.46 0.29 18.87
N THR A 133 -9.55 -0.36 18.12
CA THR A 133 -8.91 -1.61 18.57
C THR A 133 -7.52 -1.79 17.95
N GLU A 134 -6.55 -2.25 18.76
CA GLU A 134 -5.22 -2.68 18.28
C GLU A 134 -5.12 -4.20 18.09
N ASP A 135 -6.15 -4.94 18.50
CA ASP A 135 -6.19 -6.39 18.31
C ASP A 135 -6.34 -6.73 16.83
N LYS A 136 -5.46 -7.58 16.30
CA LYS A 136 -5.38 -7.89 14.85
C LYS A 136 -6.65 -8.55 14.34
N GLU A 137 -7.22 -9.50 15.06
CA GLU A 137 -8.40 -10.26 14.63
C GLU A 137 -9.63 -9.37 14.62
N LYS A 138 -9.87 -8.65 15.72
CA LYS A 138 -10.97 -7.67 15.81
C LYS A 138 -10.83 -6.56 14.77
N SER A 139 -9.61 -6.08 14.57
CA SER A 139 -9.31 -5.08 13.53
C SER A 139 -9.67 -5.60 12.14
N SER A 140 -9.29 -6.84 11.82
CA SER A 140 -9.59 -7.46 10.53
C SER A 140 -11.10 -7.62 10.32
N ASP A 141 -11.83 -8.07 11.34
CA ASP A 141 -13.28 -8.21 11.26
C ASP A 141 -13.98 -6.87 11.05
N MET A 142 -13.60 -5.84 11.82
CA MET A 142 -14.14 -4.49 11.68
C MET A 142 -13.87 -3.91 10.29
N LEU A 143 -12.62 -3.99 9.82
CA LEU A 143 -12.23 -3.44 8.50
C LEU A 143 -12.94 -4.16 7.35
N ARG A 144 -13.17 -5.46 7.45
CA ARG A 144 -13.94 -6.23 6.46
C ARG A 144 -15.37 -5.70 6.35
N ASP A 145 -16.06 -5.58 7.48
CA ASP A 145 -17.40 -5.04 7.54
C ASP A 145 -17.48 -3.60 7.05
N GLU A 146 -16.50 -2.78 7.37
CA GLU A 146 -16.42 -1.38 6.98
C GLU A 146 -16.16 -1.21 5.47
N ILE A 147 -15.34 -2.06 4.86
CA ILE A 147 -15.14 -2.09 3.39
C ILE A 147 -16.47 -2.39 2.68
N GLU A 148 -17.23 -3.38 3.16
CA GLU A 148 -18.53 -3.71 2.58
C GLU A 148 -19.52 -2.55 2.68
N LYS A 149 -19.57 -1.90 3.84
CA LYS A 149 -20.40 -0.71 4.10
C LYS A 149 -19.92 0.52 3.33
N GLY A 150 -18.68 0.52 2.85
CA GLY A 150 -18.08 1.62 2.09
C GLY A 150 -17.58 2.78 2.96
N HIS A 151 -17.18 2.51 4.19
CA HIS A 151 -16.60 3.49 5.10
C HIS A 151 -15.64 2.80 6.06
N LEU A 152 -14.33 3.01 5.87
CA LEU A 152 -13.30 2.53 6.79
C LEU A 152 -12.78 3.69 7.62
N THR A 153 -12.52 3.43 8.91
CA THR A 153 -11.75 4.33 9.78
C THR A 153 -10.63 3.53 10.44
N PHE A 154 -9.40 4.01 10.30
CA PHE A 154 -8.22 3.27 10.76
C PHE A 154 -7.10 4.21 11.20
N ILE A 155 -6.21 3.69 12.04
CA ILE A 155 -5.01 4.36 12.50
C ILE A 155 -3.82 3.82 11.72
N MET A 156 -2.99 4.70 11.18
CA MET A 156 -1.72 4.37 10.51
C MET A 156 -0.53 4.71 11.40
N GLU A 157 0.47 3.85 11.39
CA GLU A 157 1.73 3.99 12.13
C GLU A 157 2.90 3.84 11.14
N GLY A 158 2.97 4.73 10.15
CA GLY A 158 4.05 4.81 9.15
C GLY A 158 5.13 5.80 9.54
N ASN A 159 6.02 6.09 8.57
CA ASN A 159 7.01 7.17 8.75
C ASN A 159 6.39 8.54 8.45
N LEU A 160 5.64 8.64 7.36
CA LEU A 160 4.97 9.85 6.89
C LEU A 160 3.48 9.84 7.24
N MET A 161 2.81 8.70 7.07
CA MET A 161 1.40 8.53 7.32
C MET A 161 1.16 8.06 8.74
N LYS A 162 0.71 8.98 9.62
CA LYS A 162 0.46 8.73 11.04
C LYS A 162 -0.91 9.21 11.48
N GLY A 163 -1.48 8.48 12.47
CA GLY A 163 -2.75 8.83 13.08
C GLY A 163 -3.97 8.36 12.30
N GLU A 164 -5.10 9.03 12.50
CA GLU A 164 -6.42 8.60 12.02
C GLU A 164 -6.67 9.01 10.57
N PHE A 165 -7.14 8.04 9.77
CA PHE A 165 -7.57 8.23 8.38
C PHE A 165 -8.92 7.56 8.14
N ALA A 166 -9.60 7.99 7.09
CA ALA A 166 -10.81 7.36 6.60
C ALA A 166 -10.76 7.15 5.07
N LEU A 167 -11.36 6.06 4.62
CA LEU A 167 -11.73 5.80 3.23
C LEU A 167 -13.25 5.73 3.13
N VAL A 168 -13.85 6.58 2.29
CA VAL A 168 -15.30 6.71 2.16
C VAL A 168 -15.70 6.54 0.69
N ARG A 169 -16.50 5.50 0.39
CA ARG A 169 -16.98 5.21 -0.96
C ARG A 169 -17.99 6.27 -1.43
N LEU A 170 -17.80 6.78 -2.64
CA LEU A 170 -18.68 7.78 -3.23
C LEU A 170 -19.98 7.12 -3.73
N LYS A 171 -21.14 7.52 -3.17
CA LYS A 171 -22.45 6.91 -3.49
C LYS A 171 -22.96 7.23 -4.90
N LYS A 172 -22.53 8.33 -5.51
CA LYS A 172 -23.01 8.82 -6.81
C LYS A 172 -21.96 8.77 -7.92
N ALA A 173 -20.88 8.00 -7.71
CA ALA A 173 -19.79 7.81 -8.64
C ALA A 173 -19.61 6.32 -8.96
N SER A 174 -18.50 5.93 -9.57
CA SER A 174 -18.15 4.53 -9.72
C SER A 174 -18.07 3.83 -8.36
N PRO A 175 -18.50 2.57 -8.22
CA PRO A 175 -18.35 1.82 -6.98
C PRO A 175 -16.88 1.62 -6.55
N LYS A 176 -15.94 1.93 -7.44
CA LYS A 176 -14.50 1.94 -7.18
C LYS A 176 -13.99 3.26 -6.61
N ASP A 177 -14.78 4.33 -6.69
CA ASP A 177 -14.34 5.66 -6.29
C ASP A 177 -14.57 5.88 -4.80
N TRP A 178 -13.49 6.18 -4.10
CA TRP A 178 -13.45 6.48 -2.69
C TRP A 178 -12.76 7.83 -2.44
N LEU A 179 -12.97 8.38 -1.26
CA LEU A 179 -12.21 9.52 -0.75
C LEU A 179 -11.28 9.04 0.36
N PHE A 180 -10.00 9.31 0.23
CA PHE A 180 -9.00 9.17 1.28
C PHE A 180 -8.90 10.49 2.04
N ILE A 181 -9.09 10.46 3.35
CA ILE A 181 -9.25 11.63 4.21
C ILE A 181 -8.41 11.47 5.46
N LYS A 182 -7.55 12.45 5.76
CA LYS A 182 -6.92 12.60 7.08
C LYS A 182 -7.93 13.16 8.07
N LYS A 183 -8.00 12.58 9.26
CA LYS A 183 -8.79 13.14 10.36
C LYS A 183 -7.98 14.18 11.12
N ASN A 184 -8.67 15.04 11.85
CA ASN A 184 -8.02 16.09 12.65
C ASN A 184 -7.52 15.49 13.97
N ASP A 185 -6.23 15.21 14.03
CA ASP A 185 -5.50 14.69 15.19
C ASP A 185 -4.14 15.38 15.33
N GLU A 186 -3.31 14.96 16.27
CA GLU A 186 -1.99 15.52 16.55
C GLU A 186 -0.98 15.41 15.38
N PHE A 187 -1.23 14.49 14.42
CA PHE A 187 -0.39 14.29 13.22
C PHE A 187 -0.90 15.05 12.01
N ALA A 188 -2.01 15.80 12.16
CA ALA A 188 -2.57 16.58 11.06
C ALA A 188 -1.69 17.83 10.78
N SER A 189 -1.46 18.11 9.50
CA SER A 189 -0.68 19.28 9.04
C SER A 189 -1.15 19.72 7.66
N ASP A 190 -0.95 20.97 7.31
CA ASP A 190 -1.22 21.51 5.98
C ASP A 190 -0.03 21.40 5.01
N ILE A 191 1.05 20.75 5.44
CA ILE A 191 2.23 20.48 4.60
C ILE A 191 1.87 19.50 3.49
N ASP A 192 2.23 19.83 2.25
CA ASP A 192 2.14 18.88 1.14
C ASP A 192 3.28 17.87 1.20
N ILE A 193 2.95 16.64 1.54
CA ILE A 193 3.91 15.54 1.64
C ILE A 193 4.05 14.75 0.33
N SER A 194 3.24 14.99 -0.70
CA SER A 194 3.27 14.25 -1.96
C SER A 194 4.57 14.47 -2.75
N GLU A 195 5.23 15.61 -2.52
CA GLU A 195 6.53 15.94 -3.13
C GLU A 195 7.72 15.25 -2.44
N ILE A 196 7.52 14.64 -1.28
CA ILE A 196 8.58 13.90 -0.59
C ILE A 196 9.02 12.72 -1.46
N LYS A 197 10.33 12.61 -1.66
CA LYS A 197 10.90 11.49 -2.42
C LYS A 197 10.81 10.18 -1.65
N ALA A 198 10.63 9.09 -2.38
CA ALA A 198 10.78 7.77 -1.81
C ALA A 198 12.25 7.51 -1.41
N PRO A 199 12.51 6.71 -0.36
CA PRO A 199 13.89 6.45 0.12
C PRO A 199 14.84 5.89 -0.95
N ALA A 200 14.33 5.12 -1.91
CA ALA A 200 15.12 4.54 -3.00
C ALA A 200 15.16 5.41 -4.28
N GLU A 201 14.40 6.51 -4.35
CA GLU A 201 14.27 7.36 -5.54
C GLU A 201 15.59 8.03 -5.93
N ASP A 202 16.42 8.39 -4.95
CA ASP A 202 17.72 9.03 -5.19
C ASP A 202 18.87 8.04 -5.50
N LYS A 203 18.70 6.74 -5.18
CA LYS A 203 19.76 5.74 -5.39
C LYS A 203 20.06 5.44 -6.87
N LYS A 204 19.16 5.75 -7.78
CA LYS A 204 19.30 5.49 -9.22
C LYS A 204 20.07 6.56 -10.02
N LYS A 205 20.48 7.68 -9.40
CA LYS A 205 21.31 8.70 -10.05
C LYS A 205 22.82 8.41 -9.98
N MET A 206 23.22 7.29 -9.38
CA MET A 206 24.63 6.93 -9.14
C MET A 206 25.11 5.70 -9.94
N ILE A 207 24.42 5.32 -11.04
CA ILE A 207 24.89 4.28 -11.96
C ILE A 207 24.86 4.82 -13.40
#